data_f0bdc2c67fdf913a43588a8043403fbb
#
_entry.id   f0bdc2c67fdf913a43588a8043403fbb
#
_cell.length_a   1.000
_cell.length_b   1.000
_cell.length_c   1.000
_cell.angle_alpha   90.00
_cell.angle_beta   90.00
_cell.angle_gamma   90.00
#
_symmetry.space_group_name_H-M   'P 1'
#
loop_
_entity.id
_entity.type
_entity.pdbx_description
1 polymer ?
#
loop_
_entity_poly.entity_id
_entity_poly.type
_entity_poly.pdbx_seq_one_letter_code
_entity_poly.pdbx_strand_id
1 'polypeptide(L)'
;DDPAATYFPTGALQREDNAADTDFYARPRLTQHLDAHCRAGIANLYGRLLQPGMRVLDLMSSIASHLPETPADLQVSGLGMNPDELSANPRLAERVVRDLNACATLPWRDDNFDCVFNTASIEYLVQPAAVLAEVRRVLRPGGVFAVTFSDRWFPPKAIRVWRQIHPFERLALVLGLLLQAGFRDLHSETLRGVRRPQDDKYSGQREFSDPLFAVWGRKP
;
A
#
# COMPACT_ATOMS: atom_id res chain seq x y z
N ASP A 1 -28.25 -3.85 -3.82
CA ASP A 1 -27.26 -3.61 -4.88
C ASP A 1 -25.96 -3.28 -4.18
N ASP A 2 -24.94 -4.14 -4.36
CA ASP A 2 -23.59 -3.91 -3.85
C ASP A 2 -22.92 -2.85 -4.75
N PRO A 3 -22.65 -1.64 -4.26
CA PRO A 3 -22.04 -0.59 -5.07
C PRO A 3 -20.62 -0.95 -5.55
N ALA A 4 -19.96 -1.96 -4.96
CA ALA A 4 -18.68 -2.48 -5.42
C ALA A 4 -18.83 -3.39 -6.66
N ALA A 5 -19.97 -4.04 -6.84
CA ALA A 5 -20.20 -4.99 -7.94
C ALA A 5 -20.26 -4.32 -9.31
N THR A 6 -20.50 -3.01 -9.38
CA THR A 6 -20.64 -2.27 -10.65
C THR A 6 -19.32 -1.75 -11.23
N TYR A 7 -18.25 -1.71 -10.43
CA TYR A 7 -16.97 -1.11 -10.87
C TYR A 7 -16.03 -2.12 -11.54
N PHE A 8 -16.15 -3.40 -11.20
CA PHE A 8 -15.26 -4.43 -11.72
C PHE A 8 -15.98 -5.44 -12.61
N PRO A 9 -15.41 -5.83 -13.76
CA PRO A 9 -15.90 -6.96 -14.52
C PRO A 9 -15.90 -8.24 -13.68
N THR A 10 -16.81 -9.15 -13.96
CA THR A 10 -16.88 -10.45 -13.27
C THR A 10 -15.50 -11.14 -13.23
N GLY A 11 -15.08 -11.53 -12.05
CA GLY A 11 -13.80 -12.19 -11.80
C GLY A 11 -12.55 -11.28 -11.88
N ALA A 12 -12.70 -9.97 -11.99
CA ALA A 12 -11.57 -9.03 -12.01
C ALA A 12 -10.69 -9.12 -10.76
N LEU A 13 -11.29 -9.39 -9.61
CA LEU A 13 -10.63 -9.52 -8.31
C LEU A 13 -10.13 -10.93 -8.00
N GLN A 14 -10.33 -11.92 -8.89
CA GLN A 14 -9.77 -13.27 -8.76
C GLN A 14 -8.25 -13.25 -8.89
N ARG A 15 -7.59 -14.20 -8.25
CA ARG A 15 -6.14 -14.42 -8.31
C ARG A 15 -5.82 -15.73 -9.01
N GLU A 16 -4.57 -15.95 -9.39
CA GLU A 16 -4.10 -17.28 -9.85
C GLU A 16 -4.07 -18.26 -8.69
N ASP A 17 -3.48 -17.82 -7.57
CA ASP A 17 -3.43 -18.59 -6.34
C ASP A 17 -4.48 -18.07 -5.35
N ASN A 18 -5.56 -18.83 -5.19
CA ASN A 18 -6.64 -18.57 -4.24
C ASN A 18 -6.46 -19.33 -2.91
N ALA A 19 -5.32 -20.02 -2.69
CA ALA A 19 -4.99 -20.57 -1.38
C ALA A 19 -4.92 -19.48 -0.30
N ALA A 20 -5.07 -19.87 0.96
CA ALA A 20 -5.04 -18.95 2.07
C ALA A 20 -3.79 -18.07 2.05
N ASP A 21 -3.95 -16.78 2.29
CA ASP A 21 -2.81 -15.86 2.30
C ASP A 21 -1.87 -16.15 3.47
N THR A 22 -2.39 -16.69 4.57
CA THR A 22 -1.59 -17.17 5.71
C THR A 22 -0.51 -18.17 5.30
N ASP A 23 -0.80 -19.06 4.34
CA ASP A 23 0.17 -20.06 3.88
C ASP A 23 1.27 -19.40 3.02
N PHE A 24 0.87 -18.50 2.11
CA PHE A 24 1.81 -17.78 1.24
C PHE A 24 2.75 -16.87 2.03
N TYR A 25 2.22 -16.18 3.05
CA TYR A 25 2.98 -15.24 3.89
C TYR A 25 3.55 -15.88 5.16
N ALA A 26 3.40 -17.19 5.39
CA ALA A 26 3.94 -17.90 6.55
C ALA A 26 5.48 -17.75 6.67
N ARG A 27 6.20 -17.83 5.54
CA ARG A 27 7.65 -17.64 5.51
C ARG A 27 8.00 -16.17 5.43
N PRO A 28 8.74 -15.62 6.43
CA PRO A 28 9.14 -14.20 6.42
C PRO A 28 10.08 -13.88 5.25
N ARG A 29 9.88 -12.73 4.65
CA ARG A 29 10.69 -12.19 3.55
C ARG A 29 11.45 -10.96 4.04
N LEU A 30 12.57 -11.19 4.74
CA LEU A 30 13.39 -10.12 5.33
C LEU A 30 14.27 -9.45 4.25
N THR A 31 13.64 -8.96 3.20
CA THR A 31 14.33 -8.31 2.07
C THR A 31 13.53 -7.15 1.51
N GLN A 32 14.24 -6.14 1.01
CA GLN A 32 13.61 -5.03 0.29
C GLN A 32 13.18 -5.50 -1.12
N HIS A 33 11.90 -5.30 -1.43
CA HIS A 33 11.33 -5.70 -2.72
C HIS A 33 11.47 -4.62 -3.80
N LEU A 34 11.54 -3.36 -3.38
CA LEU A 34 11.76 -2.19 -4.23
C LEU A 34 13.21 -1.75 -4.17
N ASP A 35 13.72 -1.16 -5.24
CA ASP A 35 15.07 -0.62 -5.25
C ASP A 35 15.21 0.66 -4.40
N ALA A 36 16.45 1.09 -4.18
CA ALA A 36 16.73 2.23 -3.32
C ALA A 36 16.12 3.53 -3.83
N HIS A 37 16.11 3.73 -5.16
CA HIS A 37 15.56 4.94 -5.78
C HIS A 37 14.04 5.03 -5.60
N CYS A 38 13.32 3.95 -5.87
CA CYS A 38 11.88 3.87 -5.66
C CYS A 38 11.53 4.11 -4.19
N ARG A 39 12.25 3.47 -3.25
CA ARG A 39 12.05 3.67 -1.81
C ARG A 39 12.30 5.11 -1.36
N ALA A 40 13.33 5.76 -1.90
CA ALA A 40 13.60 7.17 -1.63
C ALA A 40 12.46 8.08 -2.15
N GLY A 41 11.92 7.77 -3.33
CA GLY A 41 10.75 8.46 -3.88
C GLY A 41 9.51 8.32 -2.98
N ILE A 42 9.25 7.11 -2.44
CA ILE A 42 8.16 6.87 -1.49
C ILE A 42 8.36 7.70 -0.21
N ALA A 43 9.57 7.64 0.37
CA ALA A 43 9.88 8.40 1.59
C ALA A 43 9.73 9.92 1.38
N ASN A 44 10.13 10.43 0.22
CA ASN A 44 9.95 11.85 -0.14
C ASN A 44 8.46 12.21 -0.25
N LEU A 45 7.66 11.40 -0.93
CA LEU A 45 6.21 11.63 -1.02
C LEU A 45 5.57 11.63 0.37
N TYR A 46 5.83 10.61 1.18
CA TYR A 46 5.26 10.52 2.53
C TYR A 46 5.70 11.69 3.42
N GLY A 47 6.96 12.14 3.28
CA GLY A 47 7.47 13.32 4.00
C GLY A 47 6.69 14.60 3.71
N ARG A 48 6.16 14.76 2.49
CA ARG A 48 5.31 15.92 2.14
C ARG A 48 3.88 15.84 2.73
N LEU A 49 3.45 14.66 3.13
CA LEU A 49 2.12 14.40 3.69
C LEU A 49 2.12 14.37 5.22
N LEU A 50 3.29 14.20 5.84
CA LEU A 50 3.46 14.01 7.27
C LEU A 50 3.75 15.32 7.99
N GLN A 51 3.27 15.40 9.23
CA GLN A 51 3.60 16.47 10.18
C GLN A 51 4.02 15.87 11.52
N PRO A 52 4.78 16.60 12.35
CA PRO A 52 5.16 16.15 13.69
C PRO A 52 3.97 15.70 14.54
N GLY A 53 4.17 14.62 15.31
CA GLY A 53 3.16 14.10 16.23
C GLY A 53 2.03 13.31 15.61
N MET A 54 1.99 13.13 14.28
CA MET A 54 0.91 12.39 13.60
C MET A 54 0.88 10.92 13.98
N ARG A 55 -0.34 10.40 14.03
CA ARG A 55 -0.62 8.95 14.13
C ARG A 55 -0.77 8.38 12.73
N VAL A 56 0.07 7.41 12.42
CA VAL A 56 0.19 6.80 11.08
C VAL A 56 -0.15 5.32 11.15
N LEU A 57 -0.95 4.83 10.21
CA LEU A 57 -1.13 3.40 9.97
C LEU A 57 -0.37 2.99 8.71
N ASP A 58 0.58 2.07 8.86
CA ASP A 58 1.21 1.34 7.77
C ASP A 58 0.37 0.09 7.49
N LEU A 59 -0.48 0.18 6.47
CA LEU A 59 -1.45 -0.84 6.11
C LEU A 59 -0.83 -1.89 5.19
N MET A 60 -0.96 -3.17 5.54
CA MET A 60 -0.29 -4.30 4.89
C MET A 60 1.24 -4.18 4.98
N SER A 61 1.70 -3.78 6.15
CA SER A 61 3.09 -3.55 6.51
C SER A 61 3.94 -4.81 6.47
N SER A 62 5.24 -4.64 6.25
CA SER A 62 6.27 -5.65 6.33
C SER A 62 7.49 -5.10 7.08
N ILE A 63 8.70 -5.45 6.66
CA ILE A 63 9.98 -5.09 7.32
C ILE A 63 10.30 -3.59 7.32
N ALA A 64 9.60 -2.78 6.54
CA ALA A 64 9.87 -1.35 6.38
C ALA A 64 8.62 -0.57 6.02
N SER A 65 8.38 0.53 6.72
CA SER A 65 7.25 1.44 6.45
C SER A 65 7.58 2.50 5.39
N HIS A 66 8.80 2.54 4.87
CA HIS A 66 9.30 3.53 3.90
C HIS A 66 9.06 5.00 4.30
N LEU A 67 8.89 5.25 5.59
CA LEU A 67 8.73 6.60 6.13
C LEU A 67 10.07 7.34 6.14
N PRO A 68 10.07 8.66 5.95
CA PRO A 68 11.28 9.47 6.10
C PRO A 68 11.77 9.46 7.57
N GLU A 69 13.02 9.86 7.79
CA GLU A 69 13.58 9.99 9.13
C GLU A 69 12.91 11.11 9.93
N THR A 70 12.49 12.16 9.23
CA THR A 70 11.80 13.33 9.83
C THR A 70 10.41 13.50 9.21
N PRO A 71 9.38 13.80 10.04
CA PRO A 71 9.43 13.96 11.49
C PRO A 71 9.68 12.65 12.24
N ALA A 72 10.45 12.71 13.34
CA ALA A 72 10.85 11.53 14.11
C ALA A 72 9.81 11.06 15.13
N ASP A 73 8.90 11.95 15.54
CA ASP A 73 7.91 11.76 16.61
C ASP A 73 6.58 11.16 16.14
N LEU A 74 6.58 10.48 15.01
CA LEU A 74 5.40 9.81 14.49
C LEU A 74 5.03 8.60 15.37
N GLN A 75 3.73 8.41 15.60
CA GLN A 75 3.19 7.21 16.22
C GLN A 75 2.73 6.24 15.13
N VAL A 76 3.55 5.25 14.83
CA VAL A 76 3.31 4.34 13.71
C VAL A 76 2.77 3.00 14.18
N SER A 77 1.54 2.67 13.76
CA SER A 77 0.95 1.34 13.91
C SER A 77 1.11 0.59 12.58
N GLY A 78 1.49 -0.68 12.62
CA GLY A 78 1.58 -1.54 11.46
C GLY A 78 0.58 -2.69 11.52
N LEU A 79 -0.09 -2.96 10.41
CA LEU A 79 -0.90 -4.15 10.22
C LEU A 79 -0.35 -4.94 9.03
N GLY A 80 -0.02 -6.21 9.23
CA GLY A 80 0.53 -7.08 8.20
C GLY A 80 0.25 -8.55 8.45
N MET A 81 0.78 -9.42 7.61
CA MET A 81 0.50 -10.86 7.65
C MET A 81 1.52 -11.65 8.47
N ASN A 82 2.79 -11.22 8.48
CA ASN A 82 3.86 -12.00 9.10
C ASN A 82 4.42 -11.30 10.35
N PRO A 83 4.37 -11.93 11.54
CA PRO A 83 4.81 -11.33 12.79
C PRO A 83 6.32 -11.05 12.83
N ASP A 84 7.15 -11.89 12.18
CA ASP A 84 8.60 -11.69 12.14
C ASP A 84 8.98 -10.48 11.28
N GLU A 85 8.29 -10.31 10.15
CA GLU A 85 8.46 -9.11 9.30
C GLU A 85 8.07 -7.84 10.04
N LEU A 86 6.92 -7.84 10.71
CA LEU A 86 6.47 -6.70 11.53
C LEU A 86 7.44 -6.41 12.68
N SER A 87 7.99 -7.46 13.32
CA SER A 87 8.97 -7.31 14.39
C SER A 87 10.29 -6.74 13.91
N ALA A 88 10.68 -7.03 12.66
CA ALA A 88 11.87 -6.50 12.03
C ALA A 88 11.73 -5.02 11.59
N ASN A 89 10.51 -4.47 11.58
CA ASN A 89 10.27 -3.08 11.19
C ASN A 89 10.51 -2.13 12.39
N PRO A 90 11.60 -1.35 12.38
CA PRO A 90 11.97 -0.51 13.52
C PRO A 90 11.07 0.71 13.72
N ARG A 91 10.23 1.04 12.71
CA ARG A 91 9.34 2.21 12.76
C ARG A 91 8.03 1.93 13.50
N LEU A 92 7.67 0.66 13.71
CA LEU A 92 6.39 0.28 14.28
C LEU A 92 6.43 0.32 15.82
N ALA A 93 5.61 1.18 16.41
CA ALA A 93 5.33 1.19 17.85
C ALA A 93 4.27 0.13 18.22
N GLU A 94 3.30 -0.09 17.33
CA GLU A 94 2.23 -1.09 17.47
C GLU A 94 2.24 -2.04 16.28
N ARG A 95 1.98 -3.32 16.50
CA ARG A 95 2.00 -4.38 15.48
C ARG A 95 0.75 -5.23 15.57
N VAL A 96 0.02 -5.36 14.46
CA VAL A 96 -1.18 -6.18 14.35
C VAL A 96 -1.00 -7.20 13.23
N VAL A 97 -1.15 -8.48 13.54
CA VAL A 97 -1.16 -9.54 12.54
C VAL A 97 -2.59 -9.80 12.11
N ARG A 98 -2.91 -9.56 10.84
CA ARG A 98 -4.26 -9.76 10.29
C ARG A 98 -4.23 -9.95 8.78
N ASP A 99 -5.07 -10.88 8.30
CA ASP A 99 -5.40 -11.06 6.90
C ASP A 99 -6.63 -10.20 6.54
N LEU A 100 -6.42 -9.15 5.75
CA LEU A 100 -7.49 -8.25 5.31
C LEU A 100 -8.39 -8.87 4.24
N ASN A 101 -7.95 -9.93 3.57
CA ASN A 101 -8.79 -10.70 2.65
C ASN A 101 -9.73 -11.66 3.37
N ALA A 102 -9.38 -12.11 4.57
CA ALA A 102 -10.24 -12.89 5.43
C ALA A 102 -11.17 -12.01 6.30
N CYS A 103 -10.66 -10.87 6.78
CA CYS A 103 -11.39 -9.94 7.63
C CYS A 103 -10.96 -8.50 7.34
N ALA A 104 -11.79 -7.76 6.61
CA ALA A 104 -11.50 -6.38 6.21
C ALA A 104 -11.52 -5.38 7.39
N THR A 105 -12.16 -5.73 8.52
CA THR A 105 -12.32 -4.83 9.67
C THR A 105 -10.97 -4.49 10.31
N LEU A 106 -10.69 -3.20 10.47
CA LEU A 106 -9.51 -2.71 11.16
C LEU A 106 -9.74 -2.61 12.68
N PRO A 107 -8.78 -3.06 13.54
CA PRO A 107 -8.98 -3.15 14.98
C PRO A 107 -8.84 -1.82 15.73
N TRP A 108 -8.97 -0.72 15.05
CA TRP A 108 -8.90 0.61 15.64
C TRP A 108 -10.26 1.31 15.57
N ARG A 109 -10.48 2.24 16.51
CA ARG A 109 -11.70 3.07 16.56
C ARG A 109 -11.76 4.03 15.37
N ASP A 110 -12.92 4.59 15.15
CA ASP A 110 -13.13 5.68 14.22
C ASP A 110 -12.20 6.86 14.53
N ASP A 111 -11.79 7.57 13.48
CA ASP A 111 -11.00 8.82 13.57
C ASP A 111 -9.69 8.67 14.39
N ASN A 112 -9.03 7.53 14.26
CA ASN A 112 -7.83 7.20 15.04
C ASN A 112 -6.52 7.70 14.42
N PHE A 113 -6.44 7.79 13.09
CA PHE A 113 -5.20 8.10 12.37
C PHE A 113 -5.29 9.41 11.58
N ASP A 114 -4.17 10.10 11.47
CA ASP A 114 -3.98 11.27 10.63
C ASP A 114 -3.63 10.87 9.20
N CYS A 115 -2.83 9.79 9.05
CA CYS A 115 -2.46 9.22 7.77
C CYS A 115 -2.57 7.69 7.78
N VAL A 116 -2.98 7.12 6.63
CA VAL A 116 -2.85 5.69 6.34
C VAL A 116 -2.03 5.55 5.06
N PHE A 117 -1.00 4.72 5.09
CA PHE A 117 -0.18 4.41 3.93
C PHE A 117 -0.32 2.94 3.55
N ASN A 118 -0.44 2.67 2.25
CA ASN A 118 -0.40 1.33 1.69
C ASN A 118 0.70 1.30 0.62
N THR A 119 1.75 0.52 0.87
CA THR A 119 2.93 0.47 0.01
C THR A 119 3.05 -0.88 -0.68
N ALA A 120 3.00 -0.91 -2.03
CA ALA A 120 3.18 -2.08 -2.88
C ALA A 120 2.34 -3.30 -2.43
N SER A 121 1.06 -3.07 -2.12
CA SER A 121 0.20 -4.13 -1.58
C SER A 121 -1.29 -4.01 -1.92
N ILE A 122 -1.77 -2.89 -2.46
CA ILE A 122 -3.18 -2.70 -2.86
C ILE A 122 -3.64 -3.76 -3.87
N GLU A 123 -2.72 -4.23 -4.71
CA GLU A 123 -2.91 -5.24 -5.74
C GLU A 123 -3.28 -6.64 -5.24
N TYR A 124 -3.15 -6.89 -3.94
CA TYR A 124 -3.46 -8.19 -3.34
C TYR A 124 -4.84 -8.23 -2.67
N LEU A 125 -5.53 -7.11 -2.57
CA LEU A 125 -6.86 -7.04 -1.95
C LEU A 125 -7.94 -7.61 -2.87
N VAL A 126 -8.62 -8.67 -2.42
CA VAL A 126 -9.77 -9.27 -3.12
C VAL A 126 -11.10 -8.63 -2.71
N GLN A 127 -11.10 -7.82 -1.65
CA GLN A 127 -12.23 -7.05 -1.15
C GLN A 127 -11.84 -5.56 -0.96
N PRO A 128 -11.29 -4.88 -2.00
CA PRO A 128 -10.73 -3.53 -1.83
C PRO A 128 -11.77 -2.53 -1.30
N ALA A 129 -13.02 -2.60 -1.74
CA ALA A 129 -14.08 -1.69 -1.30
C ALA A 129 -14.31 -1.77 0.22
N ALA A 130 -14.38 -2.99 0.78
CA ALA A 130 -14.57 -3.19 2.22
C ALA A 130 -13.36 -2.67 3.02
N VAL A 131 -12.14 -2.96 2.57
CA VAL A 131 -10.92 -2.47 3.23
C VAL A 131 -10.82 -0.95 3.18
N LEU A 132 -11.13 -0.33 2.03
CA LEU A 132 -11.06 1.12 1.89
C LEU A 132 -12.15 1.84 2.70
N ALA A 133 -13.33 1.24 2.88
CA ALA A 133 -14.34 1.75 3.80
C ALA A 133 -13.81 1.79 5.25
N GLU A 134 -13.12 0.75 5.69
CA GLU A 134 -12.48 0.69 7.00
C GLU A 134 -11.31 1.68 7.13
N VAL A 135 -10.48 1.83 6.09
CA VAL A 135 -9.44 2.88 6.05
C VAL A 135 -10.06 4.26 6.25
N ARG A 136 -11.16 4.54 5.52
CA ARG A 136 -11.88 5.80 5.68
C ARG A 136 -12.49 5.95 7.08
N ARG A 137 -13.00 4.87 7.68
CA ARG A 137 -13.55 4.90 9.05
C ARG A 137 -12.48 5.28 10.07
N VAL A 138 -11.31 4.66 10.02
CA VAL A 138 -10.24 4.88 11.01
C VAL A 138 -9.46 6.19 10.81
N LEU A 139 -9.53 6.80 9.63
CA LEU A 139 -8.95 8.12 9.37
C LEU A 139 -9.80 9.22 10.00
N ARG A 140 -9.15 10.25 10.54
CA ARG A 140 -9.80 11.50 10.98
C ARG A 140 -10.33 12.29 9.78
N PRO A 141 -11.36 13.13 9.95
CA PRO A 141 -11.71 14.14 8.95
C PRO A 141 -10.47 14.94 8.53
N GLY A 142 -10.26 15.14 7.22
CA GLY A 142 -9.05 15.75 6.66
C GLY A 142 -7.84 14.82 6.57
N GLY A 143 -7.89 13.63 7.19
CA GLY A 143 -6.82 12.64 7.16
C GLY A 143 -6.54 12.11 5.75
N VAL A 144 -5.29 11.70 5.52
CA VAL A 144 -4.78 11.29 4.20
C VAL A 144 -4.70 9.78 4.09
N PHE A 145 -5.20 9.22 3.00
CA PHE A 145 -4.87 7.88 2.55
C PHE A 145 -3.98 7.96 1.31
N ALA A 146 -2.78 7.36 1.38
CA ALA A 146 -1.89 7.29 0.23
C ALA A 146 -1.52 5.84 -0.10
N VAL A 147 -1.63 5.52 -1.39
CA VAL A 147 -1.28 4.24 -1.98
C VAL A 147 -0.10 4.44 -2.90
N THR A 148 0.96 3.68 -2.70
CA THR A 148 2.12 3.66 -3.59
C THR A 148 2.33 2.26 -4.13
N PHE A 149 2.70 2.15 -5.39
CA PHE A 149 2.97 0.87 -6.05
C PHE A 149 4.02 1.02 -7.15
N SER A 150 4.47 -0.13 -7.66
CA SER A 150 5.50 -0.21 -8.69
C SER A 150 5.12 -1.23 -9.76
N ASP A 151 6.06 -1.59 -10.61
CA ASP A 151 5.96 -2.74 -11.51
C ASP A 151 6.43 -4.06 -10.86
N ARG A 152 6.59 -4.06 -9.52
CA ARG A 152 7.01 -5.19 -8.69
C ARG A 152 5.84 -5.70 -7.86
N TRP A 153 5.41 -6.92 -8.11
CA TRP A 153 4.37 -7.62 -7.33
C TRP A 153 4.58 -9.14 -7.37
N PHE A 154 3.88 -9.87 -6.53
CA PHE A 154 3.83 -11.34 -6.55
C PHE A 154 2.73 -11.81 -7.51
N PRO A 155 3.07 -12.30 -8.72
CA PRO A 155 2.08 -12.65 -9.74
C PRO A 155 0.95 -13.56 -9.28
N PRO A 156 1.20 -14.63 -8.48
CA PRO A 156 0.13 -15.53 -8.06
C PRO A 156 -0.92 -14.88 -7.18
N LYS A 157 -0.52 -13.87 -6.37
CA LYS A 157 -1.39 -13.20 -5.39
C LYS A 157 -2.00 -11.89 -5.88
N ALA A 158 -1.49 -11.31 -6.97
CA ALA A 158 -2.08 -10.11 -7.54
C ALA A 158 -3.42 -10.42 -8.22
N ILE A 159 -4.41 -9.54 -8.02
CA ILE A 159 -5.73 -9.64 -8.64
C ILE A 159 -5.64 -9.59 -10.16
N ARG A 160 -6.54 -10.29 -10.84
CA ARG A 160 -6.51 -10.48 -12.30
C ARG A 160 -6.47 -9.15 -13.06
N VAL A 161 -7.30 -8.18 -12.69
CA VAL A 161 -7.34 -6.88 -13.35
C VAL A 161 -5.98 -6.18 -13.27
N TRP A 162 -5.29 -6.22 -12.13
CA TRP A 162 -3.97 -5.60 -11.96
C TRP A 162 -2.94 -6.11 -12.95
N ARG A 163 -2.97 -7.42 -13.22
CA ARG A 163 -2.02 -8.09 -14.13
C ARG A 163 -2.32 -7.84 -15.60
N GLN A 164 -3.57 -7.51 -15.94
CA GLN A 164 -4.05 -7.37 -17.32
C GLN A 164 -3.98 -5.94 -17.84
N ILE A 165 -3.92 -4.95 -16.96
CA ILE A 165 -3.93 -3.52 -17.34
C ILE A 165 -2.53 -2.93 -17.35
N HIS A 166 -2.36 -1.86 -18.14
CA HIS A 166 -1.11 -1.11 -18.21
C HIS A 166 -0.84 -0.35 -16.88
N PRO A 167 0.44 -0.07 -16.50
CA PRO A 167 0.76 0.66 -15.28
C PRO A 167 0.01 1.99 -15.08
N PHE A 168 -0.24 2.75 -16.15
CA PHE A 168 -1.04 3.99 -16.04
C PHE A 168 -2.53 3.73 -15.79
N GLU A 169 -3.06 2.62 -16.29
CA GLU A 169 -4.44 2.21 -15.99
C GLU A 169 -4.59 1.78 -14.53
N ARG A 170 -3.52 1.27 -13.89
CA ARG A 170 -3.50 1.00 -12.44
C ARG A 170 -3.65 2.28 -11.61
N LEU A 171 -3.09 3.42 -12.06
CA LEU A 171 -3.37 4.71 -11.43
C LEU A 171 -4.86 5.05 -11.48
N ALA A 172 -5.49 4.91 -12.65
CA ALA A 172 -6.92 5.16 -12.81
C ALA A 172 -7.76 4.20 -11.96
N LEU A 173 -7.36 2.92 -11.88
CA LEU A 173 -8.00 1.91 -11.02
C LEU A 173 -7.95 2.34 -9.55
N VAL A 174 -6.79 2.71 -9.02
CA VAL A 174 -6.63 3.13 -7.62
C VAL A 174 -7.36 4.44 -7.34
N LEU A 175 -7.29 5.42 -8.27
CA LEU A 175 -8.08 6.66 -8.17
C LEU A 175 -9.58 6.37 -8.08
N GLY A 176 -10.08 5.46 -8.92
CA GLY A 176 -11.48 5.04 -8.91
C GLY A 176 -11.88 4.39 -7.59
N LEU A 177 -11.03 3.52 -7.04
CA LEU A 177 -11.26 2.89 -5.73
C LEU A 177 -11.33 3.93 -4.60
N LEU A 178 -10.42 4.90 -4.56
CA LEU A 178 -10.45 5.96 -3.56
C LEU A 178 -11.70 6.83 -3.70
N LEU A 179 -12.04 7.21 -4.94
CA LEU A 179 -13.24 8.00 -5.22
C LEU A 179 -14.52 7.29 -4.77
N GLN A 180 -14.65 5.99 -5.09
CA GLN A 180 -15.77 5.14 -4.69
C GLN A 180 -15.87 5.00 -3.17
N ALA A 181 -14.74 4.87 -2.48
CA ALA A 181 -14.68 4.83 -1.02
C ALA A 181 -15.01 6.19 -0.36
N GLY A 182 -15.23 7.23 -1.14
CA GLY A 182 -15.64 8.55 -0.66
C GLY A 182 -14.49 9.50 -0.30
N PHE A 183 -13.26 9.19 -0.71
CA PHE A 183 -12.14 10.14 -0.61
C PHE A 183 -12.31 11.29 -1.60
N ARG A 184 -11.77 12.45 -1.26
CA ARG A 184 -11.78 13.68 -2.05
C ARG A 184 -10.37 14.25 -2.15
N ASP A 185 -10.20 15.36 -2.87
CA ASP A 185 -8.88 15.99 -3.08
C ASP A 185 -7.84 14.95 -3.55
N LEU A 186 -8.20 14.27 -4.66
CA LEU A 186 -7.40 13.17 -5.19
C LEU A 186 -6.23 13.68 -6.01
N HIS A 187 -5.07 13.11 -5.76
CA HIS A 187 -3.82 13.40 -6.47
C HIS A 187 -3.18 12.13 -6.98
N SER A 188 -2.34 12.26 -8.00
CA SER A 188 -1.47 11.19 -8.45
C SER A 188 -0.09 11.73 -8.82
N GLU A 189 0.93 10.90 -8.62
CA GLU A 189 2.31 11.20 -8.98
C GLU A 189 2.98 9.96 -9.57
N THR A 190 3.88 10.18 -10.53
CA THR A 190 4.66 9.10 -11.13
C THR A 190 6.13 9.51 -11.24
N LEU A 191 7.01 8.66 -10.73
CA LEU A 191 8.46 8.78 -10.89
C LEU A 191 8.98 7.58 -11.69
N ARG A 192 9.58 7.82 -12.85
CA ARG A 192 10.08 6.77 -13.74
C ARG A 192 11.18 7.28 -14.68
N GLY A 193 11.86 6.36 -15.36
CA GLY A 193 12.87 6.70 -16.37
C GLY A 193 14.21 7.11 -15.78
N VAL A 194 14.45 6.86 -14.49
CA VAL A 194 15.74 7.08 -13.85
C VAL A 194 16.61 5.85 -14.08
N ARG A 195 17.83 6.04 -14.59
CA ARG A 195 18.78 4.94 -14.81
C ARG A 195 19.14 4.30 -13.48
N ARG A 196 19.16 2.97 -13.48
CA ARG A 196 19.54 2.18 -12.30
C ARG A 196 21.02 2.37 -12.00
N PRO A 197 21.41 2.60 -10.73
CA PRO A 197 22.81 2.63 -10.32
C PRO A 197 23.53 1.33 -10.70
N GLN A 198 24.82 1.43 -11.05
CA GLN A 198 25.61 0.26 -11.45
C GLN A 198 25.86 -0.75 -10.33
N ASP A 199 25.84 -0.29 -9.09
CA ASP A 199 25.97 -1.10 -7.87
C ASP A 199 24.65 -1.73 -7.39
N ASP A 200 23.51 -1.43 -8.04
CA ASP A 200 22.25 -2.09 -7.73
C ASP A 200 22.27 -3.55 -8.18
N LYS A 201 21.74 -4.44 -7.35
CA LYS A 201 21.73 -5.90 -7.58
C LYS A 201 21.06 -6.34 -8.90
N TYR A 202 20.23 -5.49 -9.50
CA TYR A 202 19.54 -5.75 -10.78
C TYR A 202 20.12 -4.93 -11.95
N SER A 203 21.26 -4.25 -11.79
CA SER A 203 21.87 -3.39 -12.82
C SER A 203 22.12 -4.11 -14.14
N GLY A 204 22.47 -5.40 -14.09
CA GLY A 204 22.64 -6.23 -15.29
C GLY A 204 21.37 -6.77 -15.94
N GLN A 205 20.20 -6.61 -15.30
CA GLN A 205 18.93 -7.17 -15.75
C GLN A 205 17.91 -6.09 -16.15
N ARG A 206 18.03 -4.91 -15.59
CA ARG A 206 17.09 -3.79 -15.77
C ARG A 206 17.85 -2.47 -15.91
N GLU A 207 17.67 -1.76 -17.00
CA GLU A 207 18.31 -0.48 -17.28
C GLU A 207 17.84 0.64 -16.35
N PHE A 208 16.55 0.64 -16.03
CA PHE A 208 15.92 1.70 -15.22
C PHE A 208 15.57 1.18 -13.82
N SER A 209 15.58 2.10 -12.86
CA SER A 209 15.09 1.89 -11.50
C SER A 209 13.61 1.54 -11.51
N ASP A 210 13.16 0.86 -10.44
CA ASP A 210 11.76 0.51 -10.29
C ASP A 210 10.90 1.79 -10.32
N PRO A 211 9.86 1.87 -11.16
CA PRO A 211 9.00 3.05 -11.21
C PRO A 211 8.20 3.18 -9.93
N LEU A 212 7.93 4.41 -9.52
CA LEU A 212 6.97 4.73 -8.46
C LEU A 212 5.71 5.29 -9.09
N PHE A 213 4.58 4.73 -8.72
CA PHE A 213 3.25 5.27 -8.95
C PHE A 213 2.60 5.53 -7.61
N ALA A 214 1.96 6.67 -7.45
CA ALA A 214 1.32 7.07 -6.21
C ALA A 214 -0.05 7.69 -6.48
N VAL A 215 -0.99 7.39 -5.59
CA VAL A 215 -2.32 8.00 -5.56
C VAL A 215 -2.64 8.31 -4.10
N TRP A 216 -3.12 9.51 -3.82
CA TRP A 216 -3.60 9.83 -2.47
C TRP A 216 -4.83 10.73 -2.51
N GLY A 217 -5.55 10.73 -1.41
CA GLY A 217 -6.72 11.57 -1.21
C GLY A 217 -7.02 11.80 0.27
N ARG A 218 -8.00 12.64 0.56
CA ARG A 218 -8.40 13.01 1.91
C ARG A 218 -9.79 12.49 2.25
N LYS A 219 -9.97 12.08 3.52
CA LYS A 219 -11.30 11.90 4.09
C LYS A 219 -11.95 13.28 4.24
N PRO A 220 -13.18 13.50 3.71
CA PRO A 220 -13.94 14.72 3.93
C PRO A 220 -14.22 14.99 5.39
#